data_8a744d98c3182cc97f5de4e3f0c6af8a
#
_entry.id   8a744d98c3182cc97f5de4e3f0c6af8a
#
_cell.length_a   1.000
_cell.length_b   1.000
_cell.length_c   1.000
_cell.angle_alpha   90.00
_cell.angle_beta   90.00
_cell.angle_gamma   90.00
#
_symmetry.space_group_name_H-M   'P 1'
#
loop_
_entity.id
_entity.type
_entity.pdbx_description
1 polymer ?
#
loop_
_entity_poly.entity_id
_entity_poly.type
_entity_poly.pdbx_seq_one_letter_code
_entity_poly.pdbx_strand_id
1 'polypeptide(L)' 'MTDEVRRYLRKAEQALDVAEDLLKSGHAPDAAGKIYYAMYYAAQALLKADGGN' A
#
# COMPACT_ATOMS: atom_id res chain seq x y z
N MET A 1 10.24 -14.42 4.91
CA MET A 1 9.93 -13.03 4.49
C MET A 1 10.76 -12.08 5.35
N THR A 2 11.44 -11.13 4.73
CA THR A 2 12.30 -10.21 5.45
C THR A 2 11.48 -9.13 6.17
N ASP A 3 12.10 -8.48 7.13
CA ASP A 3 11.44 -7.37 7.83
C ASP A 3 11.11 -6.24 6.88
N GLU A 4 11.97 -6.00 5.89
CA GLU A 4 11.74 -4.95 4.91
C GLU A 4 10.48 -5.23 4.09
N VAL A 5 10.33 -6.47 3.63
CA VAL A 5 9.14 -6.88 2.87
C VAL A 5 7.89 -6.68 3.71
N ARG A 6 7.94 -7.10 4.98
CA ARG A 6 6.79 -6.95 5.87
C ARG A 6 6.41 -5.49 6.06
N ARG A 7 7.39 -4.61 6.19
CA ARG A 7 7.11 -3.19 6.36
C ARG A 7 6.39 -2.61 5.14
N TYR A 8 6.83 -2.97 3.94
CA TYR A 8 6.17 -2.49 2.74
C TYR A 8 4.74 -3.03 2.63
N LEU A 9 4.54 -4.32 2.96
CA LEU A 9 3.20 -4.88 2.94
C LEU A 9 2.29 -4.20 3.95
N ARG A 10 2.82 -3.89 5.13
CA ARG A 10 2.04 -3.20 6.16
C ARG A 10 1.67 -1.80 5.70
N LYS A 11 2.59 -1.09 5.04
CA LYS A 11 2.28 0.23 4.50
C LYS A 11 1.20 0.15 3.43
N ALA A 12 1.25 -0.88 2.60
CA ALA A 12 0.22 -1.09 1.59
C ALA A 12 -1.15 -1.31 2.24
N GLU A 13 -1.20 -2.14 3.28
CA GLU A 13 -2.45 -2.39 4.00
C GLU A 13 -2.99 -1.12 4.64
N GLN A 14 -2.12 -0.33 5.25
CA GLN A 14 -2.53 0.93 5.87
C GLN A 14 -3.10 1.90 4.84
N ALA A 15 -2.46 1.96 3.68
CA ALA A 15 -2.96 2.84 2.62
C ALA A 15 -4.34 2.39 2.14
N LEU A 16 -4.57 1.08 2.04
CA LEU A 16 -5.89 0.57 1.64
C LEU A 16 -6.94 0.85 2.69
N ASP A 17 -6.60 0.73 3.97
CA ASP A 17 -7.54 1.02 5.04
C ASP A 17 -7.96 2.50 5.01
N VAL A 18 -7.00 3.39 4.81
CA VAL A 18 -7.30 4.82 4.70
C VAL A 18 -8.15 5.09 3.46
N ALA A 19 -7.83 4.43 2.34
CA ALA A 19 -8.60 4.59 1.11
C ALA A 19 -10.06 4.18 1.32
N GLU A 20 -10.27 3.08 2.02
CA GLU A 20 -11.62 2.61 2.30
C GLU A 20 -12.40 3.64 3.12
N ASP A 21 -11.78 4.18 4.15
CA ASP A 21 -12.42 5.20 4.97
C ASP A 21 -12.75 6.45 4.16
N LEU A 22 -11.85 6.85 3.27
CA LEU A 22 -12.08 8.01 2.42
C LEU A 22 -13.23 7.78 1.46
N LEU A 23 -13.33 6.58 0.90
CA LEU A 23 -14.46 6.25 0.04
C LEU A 23 -15.78 6.30 0.79
N LYS A 24 -15.80 5.77 2.01
CA LYS A 24 -17.02 5.76 2.82
C LYS A 24 -17.46 7.16 3.20
N SER A 25 -16.53 8.09 3.34
CA SER A 25 -16.86 9.46 3.71
C SER A 25 -17.01 10.39 2.49
N GLY A 26 -17.01 9.83 1.29
CA GLY A 26 -17.28 10.62 0.09
C GLY A 26 -16.07 11.36 -0.47
N HIS A 27 -14.86 10.92 -0.14
CA HIS A 27 -13.63 11.56 -0.59
C HIS A 27 -12.90 10.67 -1.61
N ALA A 28 -13.60 10.35 -2.71
CA ALA A 28 -13.05 9.44 -3.72
C ALA A 28 -11.73 9.90 -4.34
N PRO A 29 -11.54 11.19 -4.66
CA PRO A 29 -10.24 11.61 -5.20
C PRO A 29 -9.09 11.35 -4.24
N ASP A 30 -9.30 11.58 -2.95
CA ASP A 30 -8.26 11.33 -1.94
C ASP A 30 -8.01 9.83 -1.80
N ALA A 31 -9.07 9.02 -1.92
CA ALA A 31 -8.93 7.57 -1.86
C ALA A 31 -8.08 7.06 -3.01
N ALA A 32 -8.24 7.64 -4.20
CA ALA A 32 -7.45 7.23 -5.36
C ALA A 32 -5.95 7.40 -5.11
N GLY A 33 -5.56 8.49 -4.45
CA GLY A 33 -4.17 8.71 -4.09
C GLY A 33 -3.64 7.65 -3.14
N LYS A 34 -4.46 7.23 -2.18
CA LYS A 34 -4.05 6.19 -1.24
C LYS A 34 -3.96 4.83 -1.90
N ILE A 35 -4.84 4.55 -2.85
CA ILE A 35 -4.77 3.31 -3.62
C ILE A 35 -3.49 3.26 -4.43
N TYR A 36 -3.11 4.39 -5.02
CA TYR A 36 -1.84 4.48 -5.75
C TYR A 36 -0.67 4.11 -4.83
N TYR A 37 -0.64 4.67 -3.61
CA TYR A 37 0.41 4.35 -2.67
C TYR A 37 0.40 2.88 -2.27
N ALA A 38 -0.79 2.30 -2.10
CA ALA A 38 -0.87 0.89 -1.76
C ALA A 38 -0.24 0.03 -2.85
N MET A 39 -0.52 0.35 -4.10
CA MET A 39 0.06 -0.37 -5.23
C MET A 39 1.57 -0.19 -5.28
N TYR A 40 2.05 1.02 -5.01
CA TYR A 40 3.46 1.31 -4.98
C TYR A 40 4.18 0.48 -3.91
N TYR A 41 3.65 0.47 -2.70
CA TYR A 41 4.27 -0.28 -1.61
C TYR A 41 4.20 -1.78 -1.85
N ALA A 42 3.10 -2.28 -2.40
CA ALA A 42 2.98 -3.69 -2.73
C ALA A 42 4.00 -4.09 -3.79
N ALA A 43 4.20 -3.24 -4.79
CA ALA A 43 5.20 -3.48 -5.83
C ALA A 43 6.61 -3.51 -5.23
N GLN A 44 6.90 -2.60 -4.30
CA GLN A 44 8.19 -2.60 -3.62
C GLN A 44 8.41 -3.89 -2.83
N ALA A 45 7.36 -4.33 -2.13
CA ALA A 45 7.45 -5.58 -1.37
C ALA A 45 7.74 -6.76 -2.29
N LEU A 46 7.09 -6.79 -3.44
CA LEU A 46 7.28 -7.89 -4.39
C LEU A 46 8.70 -7.90 -4.93
N LEU A 47 9.23 -6.72 -5.28
CA LEU A 47 10.59 -6.61 -5.78
C LEU A 47 11.61 -7.07 -4.73
N LYS A 48 11.41 -6.67 -3.49
CA LYS A 48 12.31 -7.08 -2.41
C LYS A 48 12.21 -8.57 -2.14
N ALA A 49 11.00 -9.12 -2.17
CA ALA A 49 10.79 -10.54 -1.92
C ALA A 49 11.41 -11.39 -3.01
N ASP A 50 11.47 -10.88 -4.22
CA ASP A 50 12.02 -11.59 -5.37
C ASP A 50 13.54 -11.48 -5.45
N GLY A 51 14.17 -10.97 -4.39
CA GLY A 51 15.61 -10.85 -4.37
C GLY A 51 16.17 -9.72 -5.20
N GLY A 52 15.32 -8.77 -5.52
CA GLY A 52 15.71 -7.61 -6.30
C GLY A 52 16.57 -6.63 -5.51
N ASN A 53 16.77 -6.92 -4.28
CA ASN A 53 17.58 -6.10 -3.34
C ASN A 53 17.78 -4.67 -3.81
#